data_e1bb34cd52b3a7ed646253d99f7c73be
#
_entry.id   e1bb34cd52b3a7ed646253d99f7c73be
#
_cell.length_a   1.000
_cell.length_b   1.000
_cell.length_c   1.000
_cell.angle_alpha   90.00
_cell.angle_beta   90.00
_cell.angle_gamma   90.00
#
_symmetry.space_group_name_H-M   'P 1'
#
loop_
_entity.id
_entity.type
_entity.pdbx_description
1 polymer ?
#
loop_
_entity_poly.entity_id
_entity_poly.type
_entity_poly.pdbx_seq_one_letter_code
_entity_poly.pdbx_strand_id
1 'polypeptide(L)'
;MEKRHIAILGSTGSIGRQALDVIRQHRDLFEVELLTANNSSDLLIQQAIEFDVNSVVICNENKYAEVKQALDPHYIKVFAGMQSVCDLVTSDNIDIVLTSMVGFSGLSSTVAAVKAGKTIALANKETLVAAGHIVMDLAIQHNARILPVDSEHSAIFQCLMGSAGADIEKIHLTASGGPFRTWKKEDIAKATRAEALNHPNWSMGSKITIDSATMMNKGLEIIEARWLFGTPGDKIQVVIHPESIIHSMVEYADGSVIAQMGHPDMREAIQFAFSYPYRLTLDNKKLNFAELGQMSFYAPDQERFPALGLAYESLEKGGNMACIMNAANEAAVAAFLNERIGFYDITDVVHECMCGADFVADPDLETIFRTNESAYAKAKELIDRISGRKSF
;
A
#
# COMPACT_ATOMS: atom_id res chain seq x y z
N MET A 1 -13.17 -20.34 -15.20
CA MET A 1 -13.42 -19.02 -14.62
C MET A 1 -13.84 -18.12 -15.77
N GLU A 2 -14.87 -17.31 -15.61
CA GLU A 2 -15.22 -16.30 -16.61
C GLU A 2 -14.10 -15.26 -16.70
N LYS A 3 -13.92 -14.66 -17.88
CA LYS A 3 -12.92 -13.62 -18.12
C LYS A 3 -13.27 -12.39 -17.27
N ARG A 4 -12.29 -11.82 -16.58
CA ARG A 4 -12.46 -10.66 -15.70
C ARG A 4 -11.85 -9.42 -16.32
N HIS A 5 -12.57 -8.32 -16.27
CA HIS A 5 -12.14 -7.02 -16.78
C HIS A 5 -11.56 -6.18 -15.64
N ILE A 6 -10.32 -5.74 -15.83
CA ILE A 6 -9.51 -5.14 -14.76
C ILE A 6 -9.19 -3.68 -15.08
N ALA A 7 -9.45 -2.80 -14.11
CA ALA A 7 -8.90 -1.46 -14.08
C ALA A 7 -7.63 -1.43 -13.23
N ILE A 8 -6.55 -0.85 -13.74
CA ILE A 8 -5.28 -0.70 -13.01
C ILE A 8 -5.01 0.78 -12.76
N LEU A 9 -5.19 1.20 -11.51
CA LEU A 9 -4.91 2.58 -11.09
C LEU A 9 -3.43 2.70 -10.70
N GLY A 10 -2.65 3.42 -11.53
CA GLY A 10 -1.21 3.53 -11.37
C GLY A 10 -0.44 2.42 -12.10
N SER A 11 -0.82 2.11 -13.34
CA SER A 11 -0.25 1.02 -14.15
C SER A 11 1.25 1.12 -14.41
N THR A 12 1.80 2.33 -14.41
CA THR A 12 3.23 2.58 -14.65
C THR A 12 4.11 2.41 -13.41
N GLY A 13 3.50 2.26 -12.22
CA GLY A 13 4.17 1.98 -10.96
C GLY A 13 4.67 0.53 -10.84
N SER A 14 5.35 0.22 -9.73
CA SER A 14 5.90 -1.13 -9.48
C SER A 14 4.81 -2.19 -9.47
N ILE A 15 3.72 -1.99 -8.72
CA ILE A 15 2.60 -2.93 -8.62
C ILE A 15 1.85 -3.03 -9.96
N GLY A 16 1.56 -1.89 -10.60
CA GLY A 16 0.85 -1.89 -11.89
C GLY A 16 1.59 -2.66 -12.98
N ARG A 17 2.92 -2.53 -13.07
CA ARG A 17 3.73 -3.30 -14.02
C ARG A 17 3.72 -4.80 -13.73
N GLN A 18 3.79 -5.18 -12.46
CA GLN A 18 3.69 -6.59 -12.05
C GLN A 18 2.28 -7.16 -12.29
N ALA A 19 1.24 -6.33 -12.12
CA ALA A 19 -0.13 -6.72 -12.47
C ALA A 19 -0.29 -6.99 -13.97
N LEU A 20 0.30 -6.15 -14.82
CA LEU A 20 0.32 -6.38 -16.25
C LEU A 20 1.13 -7.63 -16.64
N ASP A 21 2.19 -7.97 -15.89
CA ASP A 21 2.92 -9.22 -16.10
C ASP A 21 2.06 -10.46 -15.75
N VAL A 22 1.30 -10.41 -14.67
CA VAL A 22 0.31 -11.45 -14.32
C VAL A 22 -0.74 -11.59 -15.43
N ILE A 23 -1.31 -10.50 -15.91
CA ILE A 23 -2.31 -10.51 -16.98
C ILE A 23 -1.73 -11.06 -18.28
N ARG A 24 -0.48 -10.73 -18.60
CA ARG A 24 0.22 -11.25 -19.80
C ARG A 24 0.32 -12.78 -19.79
N GLN A 25 0.50 -13.39 -18.61
CA GLN A 25 0.54 -14.83 -18.45
C GLN A 25 -0.85 -15.50 -18.54
N HIS A 26 -1.95 -14.73 -18.40
CA HIS A 26 -3.33 -15.24 -18.32
C HIS A 26 -4.32 -14.37 -19.12
N ARG A 27 -3.99 -14.04 -20.37
CA ARG A 27 -4.85 -13.22 -21.26
C ARG A 27 -6.20 -13.87 -21.61
N ASP A 28 -6.29 -15.17 -21.44
CA ASP A 28 -7.54 -15.92 -21.58
C ASP A 28 -8.51 -15.70 -20.41
N LEU A 29 -7.99 -15.32 -19.24
CA LEU A 29 -8.76 -15.12 -18.00
C LEU A 29 -8.91 -13.65 -17.60
N PHE A 30 -8.01 -12.79 -18.06
CA PHE A 30 -7.98 -11.37 -17.69
C PHE A 30 -7.90 -10.46 -18.92
N GLU A 31 -8.64 -9.35 -18.86
CA GLU A 31 -8.62 -8.27 -19.84
C GLU A 31 -8.42 -6.93 -19.12
N VAL A 32 -7.63 -6.06 -19.72
CA VAL A 32 -7.41 -4.72 -19.16
C VAL A 32 -8.38 -3.74 -19.79
N GLU A 33 -9.29 -3.21 -19.00
CA GLU A 33 -10.31 -2.24 -19.45
C GLU A 33 -9.83 -0.80 -19.31
N LEU A 34 -9.13 -0.49 -18.22
CA LEU A 34 -8.68 0.85 -17.88
C LEU A 34 -7.27 0.84 -17.32
N LEU A 35 -6.41 1.71 -17.85
CA LEU A 35 -5.10 2.04 -17.27
C LEU A 35 -5.04 3.49 -16.84
N THR A 36 -4.37 3.76 -15.71
CA THR A 36 -4.12 5.15 -15.31
C THR A 36 -2.64 5.38 -14.97
N ALA A 37 -2.15 6.59 -15.24
CA ALA A 37 -0.85 7.06 -14.81
C ALA A 37 -0.91 8.55 -14.44
N ASN A 38 0.05 9.03 -13.63
CA ASN A 38 0.12 10.46 -13.32
C ASN A 38 0.94 11.22 -14.39
N ASN A 39 2.24 10.94 -14.50
CA ASN A 39 3.15 11.68 -15.37
C ASN A 39 3.81 10.84 -16.47
N SER A 40 3.79 9.52 -16.35
CA SER A 40 4.51 8.59 -17.24
C SER A 40 3.72 8.30 -18.51
N SER A 41 3.59 9.30 -19.39
CA SER A 41 2.84 9.21 -20.66
C SER A 41 3.38 8.13 -21.60
N ASP A 42 4.69 8.09 -21.84
CA ASP A 42 5.30 7.13 -22.77
C ASP A 42 5.01 5.68 -22.37
N LEU A 43 5.19 5.35 -21.09
CA LEU A 43 4.95 4.00 -20.60
C LEU A 43 3.44 3.66 -20.61
N LEU A 44 2.57 4.63 -20.27
CA LEU A 44 1.12 4.44 -20.35
C LEU A 44 0.68 4.14 -21.78
N ILE A 45 1.20 4.86 -22.77
CA ILE A 45 0.91 4.64 -24.19
C ILE A 45 1.35 3.24 -24.64
N GLN A 46 2.57 2.83 -24.26
CA GLN A 46 3.08 1.49 -24.60
C GLN A 46 2.20 0.39 -23.99
N GLN A 47 1.83 0.52 -22.71
CA GLN A 47 0.96 -0.43 -22.02
C GLN A 47 -0.44 -0.47 -22.64
N ALA A 48 -0.99 0.69 -22.99
CA ALA A 48 -2.32 0.78 -23.58
C ALA A 48 -2.39 0.05 -24.94
N ILE A 49 -1.38 0.22 -25.78
CA ILE A 49 -1.28 -0.45 -27.09
C ILE A 49 -1.04 -1.96 -26.90
N GLU A 50 -0.12 -2.36 -26.01
CA GLU A 50 0.21 -3.77 -25.77
C GLU A 50 -1.00 -4.58 -25.31
N PHE A 51 -1.84 -4.01 -24.44
CA PHE A 51 -2.97 -4.68 -23.84
C PHE A 51 -4.31 -4.40 -24.53
N ASP A 52 -4.30 -3.58 -25.59
CA ASP A 52 -5.49 -3.19 -26.37
C ASP A 52 -6.64 -2.70 -25.48
N VAL A 53 -6.33 -1.77 -24.58
CA VAL A 53 -7.26 -1.33 -23.53
C VAL A 53 -8.37 -0.44 -24.12
N ASN A 54 -9.56 -0.46 -23.51
CA ASN A 54 -10.67 0.40 -23.93
C ASN A 54 -10.37 1.89 -23.64
N SER A 55 -9.75 2.18 -22.48
CA SER A 55 -9.52 3.57 -22.08
C SER A 55 -8.28 3.74 -21.20
N VAL A 56 -7.74 4.97 -21.23
CA VAL A 56 -6.68 5.41 -20.32
C VAL A 56 -7.01 6.75 -19.69
N VAL A 57 -6.48 6.97 -18.47
CA VAL A 57 -6.47 8.29 -17.83
C VAL A 57 -5.05 8.71 -17.52
N ILE A 58 -4.67 9.90 -17.99
CA ILE A 58 -3.44 10.58 -17.55
C ILE A 58 -3.83 11.66 -16.54
N CYS A 59 -3.44 11.51 -15.25
CA CYS A 59 -3.87 12.44 -14.21
C CYS A 59 -3.26 13.84 -14.38
N ASN A 60 -2.04 13.94 -14.91
CA ASN A 60 -1.45 15.22 -15.30
C ASN A 60 -2.08 15.71 -16.60
N GLU A 61 -2.99 16.66 -16.52
CA GLU A 61 -3.74 17.23 -17.64
C GLU A 61 -2.83 17.84 -18.72
N ASN A 62 -1.64 18.33 -18.37
CA ASN A 62 -0.67 18.86 -19.33
C ASN A 62 -0.15 17.78 -20.32
N LYS A 63 -0.33 16.49 -19.98
CA LYS A 63 0.08 15.35 -20.82
C LYS A 63 -1.06 14.80 -21.68
N TYR A 64 -2.27 15.35 -21.55
CA TYR A 64 -3.45 14.84 -22.27
C TYR A 64 -3.28 14.84 -23.80
N ALA A 65 -2.84 15.97 -24.37
CA ALA A 65 -2.72 16.11 -25.82
C ALA A 65 -1.73 15.12 -26.43
N GLU A 66 -0.59 14.89 -25.76
CA GLU A 66 0.44 13.93 -26.16
C GLU A 66 -0.10 12.50 -26.17
N VAL A 67 -0.75 12.08 -25.06
CA VAL A 67 -1.31 10.74 -24.92
C VAL A 67 -2.44 10.52 -25.93
N LYS A 68 -3.32 11.50 -26.11
CA LYS A 68 -4.44 11.44 -27.06
C LYS A 68 -3.93 11.28 -28.49
N GLN A 69 -2.97 12.11 -28.91
CA GLN A 69 -2.40 12.04 -30.26
C GLN A 69 -1.78 10.67 -30.56
N ALA A 70 -1.12 10.06 -29.57
CA ALA A 70 -0.47 8.75 -29.73
C ALA A 70 -1.50 7.60 -29.78
N LEU A 71 -2.62 7.68 -29.07
CA LEU A 71 -3.59 6.60 -28.94
C LEU A 71 -4.79 6.70 -29.88
N ASP A 72 -5.07 7.87 -30.49
CA ASP A 72 -6.14 8.05 -31.49
C ASP A 72 -6.08 7.03 -32.65
N PRO A 73 -4.89 6.69 -33.22
CA PRO A 73 -4.80 5.68 -34.28
C PRO A 73 -5.16 4.26 -33.84
N HIS A 74 -5.13 3.99 -32.55
CA HIS A 74 -5.45 2.71 -31.92
C HIS A 74 -6.89 2.64 -31.39
N TYR A 75 -7.70 3.70 -31.60
CA TYR A 75 -9.10 3.81 -31.13
C TYR A 75 -9.24 3.68 -29.59
N ILE A 76 -8.19 3.94 -28.82
CA ILE A 76 -8.20 3.93 -27.37
C ILE A 76 -8.68 5.28 -26.86
N LYS A 77 -9.67 5.28 -25.97
CA LYS A 77 -10.22 6.52 -25.39
C LYS A 77 -9.27 7.09 -24.35
N VAL A 78 -9.01 8.39 -24.44
CA VAL A 78 -8.09 9.09 -23.52
C VAL A 78 -8.85 10.13 -22.72
N PHE A 79 -8.64 10.11 -21.40
CA PHE A 79 -9.21 11.04 -20.44
C PHE A 79 -8.09 11.65 -19.59
N ALA A 80 -8.39 12.74 -18.88
CA ALA A 80 -7.40 13.40 -18.01
C ALA A 80 -8.01 13.77 -16.64
N GLY A 81 -7.11 13.92 -15.65
CA GLY A 81 -7.46 14.37 -14.30
C GLY A 81 -8.02 13.26 -13.40
N MET A 82 -7.98 13.50 -12.08
CA MET A 82 -8.42 12.54 -11.07
C MET A 82 -9.93 12.28 -11.13
N GLN A 83 -10.73 13.28 -11.48
CA GLN A 83 -12.17 13.10 -11.60
C GLN A 83 -12.52 12.05 -12.66
N SER A 84 -11.81 12.05 -13.81
CA SER A 84 -11.99 11.02 -14.83
C SER A 84 -11.66 9.61 -14.32
N VAL A 85 -10.67 9.47 -13.42
CA VAL A 85 -10.40 8.17 -12.77
C VAL A 85 -11.60 7.73 -11.93
N CYS A 86 -12.13 8.63 -11.09
CA CYS A 86 -13.29 8.35 -10.24
C CYS A 86 -14.53 7.98 -11.05
N ASP A 87 -14.75 8.64 -12.18
CA ASP A 87 -15.90 8.37 -13.05
C ASP A 87 -15.77 7.01 -13.76
N LEU A 88 -14.59 6.72 -14.32
CA LEU A 88 -14.39 5.53 -15.14
C LEU A 88 -14.31 4.23 -14.34
N VAL A 89 -13.82 4.24 -13.10
CA VAL A 89 -13.79 3.03 -12.25
C VAL A 89 -15.19 2.52 -11.89
N THR A 90 -16.23 3.33 -12.10
CA THR A 90 -17.62 2.92 -11.85
C THR A 90 -18.26 2.18 -13.02
N SER A 91 -17.59 2.10 -14.18
CA SER A 91 -18.11 1.45 -15.40
C SER A 91 -18.54 0.01 -15.15
N ASP A 92 -19.71 -0.37 -15.70
CA ASP A 92 -20.24 -1.74 -15.59
C ASP A 92 -19.32 -2.79 -16.24
N ASN A 93 -18.47 -2.38 -17.18
CA ASN A 93 -17.49 -3.25 -17.83
C ASN A 93 -16.28 -3.60 -16.95
N ILE A 94 -16.16 -3.06 -15.75
CA ILE A 94 -15.04 -3.33 -14.84
C ILE A 94 -15.51 -4.23 -13.71
N ASP A 95 -14.85 -5.38 -13.54
CA ASP A 95 -15.11 -6.34 -12.47
C ASP A 95 -14.20 -6.08 -11.26
N ILE A 96 -12.92 -5.78 -11.52
CA ILE A 96 -11.88 -5.61 -10.50
C ILE A 96 -11.15 -4.30 -10.71
N VAL A 97 -10.96 -3.55 -9.63
CA VAL A 97 -10.14 -2.35 -9.61
C VAL A 97 -8.90 -2.60 -8.75
N LEU A 98 -7.71 -2.64 -9.38
CA LEU A 98 -6.44 -2.64 -8.67
C LEU A 98 -6.08 -1.21 -8.28
N THR A 99 -6.10 -0.92 -6.99
CA THR A 99 -5.74 0.39 -6.44
C THR A 99 -4.27 0.41 -6.07
N SER A 100 -3.40 0.82 -7.00
CA SER A 100 -1.94 0.85 -6.83
C SER A 100 -1.34 2.25 -6.94
N MET A 101 -2.14 3.27 -6.72
CA MET A 101 -1.68 4.65 -6.57
C MET A 101 -0.98 4.83 -5.23
N VAL A 102 0.04 5.67 -5.17
CA VAL A 102 0.84 5.88 -3.96
C VAL A 102 0.20 6.93 -3.05
N GLY A 103 0.17 6.66 -1.75
CA GLY A 103 -0.24 7.62 -0.73
C GLY A 103 -1.74 7.89 -0.70
N PHE A 104 -2.10 8.99 -0.07
CA PHE A 104 -3.49 9.41 0.14
C PHE A 104 -4.28 9.63 -1.16
N SER A 105 -3.60 9.89 -2.28
CA SER A 105 -4.24 10.19 -3.57
C SER A 105 -5.15 9.06 -4.11
N GLY A 106 -4.97 7.83 -3.65
CA GLY A 106 -5.79 6.68 -4.04
C GLY A 106 -7.18 6.64 -3.39
N LEU A 107 -7.43 7.42 -2.33
CA LEU A 107 -8.67 7.32 -1.53
C LEU A 107 -9.92 7.63 -2.36
N SER A 108 -9.94 8.74 -3.12
CA SER A 108 -11.12 9.17 -3.89
C SER A 108 -11.58 8.11 -4.89
N SER A 109 -10.65 7.58 -5.68
CA SER A 109 -10.96 6.56 -6.69
C SER A 109 -11.34 5.22 -6.07
N THR A 110 -10.73 4.85 -4.93
CA THR A 110 -11.12 3.64 -4.18
C THR A 110 -12.54 3.77 -3.65
N VAL A 111 -12.91 4.91 -3.05
CA VAL A 111 -14.26 5.17 -2.57
C VAL A 111 -15.28 5.13 -3.72
N ALA A 112 -14.95 5.71 -4.89
CA ALA A 112 -15.82 5.66 -6.06
C ALA A 112 -16.06 4.21 -6.52
N ALA A 113 -15.00 3.40 -6.62
CA ALA A 113 -15.08 1.99 -7.01
C ALA A 113 -15.87 1.15 -5.99
N VAL A 114 -15.67 1.38 -4.69
CA VAL A 114 -16.41 0.71 -3.60
C VAL A 114 -17.90 1.04 -3.69
N LYS A 115 -18.27 2.32 -3.86
CA LYS A 115 -19.66 2.74 -4.01
C LYS A 115 -20.33 2.14 -5.26
N ALA A 116 -19.58 1.83 -6.29
CA ALA A 116 -20.06 1.13 -7.48
C ALA A 116 -20.11 -0.41 -7.32
N GLY A 117 -19.85 -0.94 -6.13
CA GLY A 117 -19.90 -2.39 -5.83
C GLY A 117 -18.79 -3.20 -6.49
N LYS A 118 -17.66 -2.56 -6.91
CA LYS A 118 -16.57 -3.26 -7.57
C LYS A 118 -15.76 -4.12 -6.60
N THR A 119 -15.15 -5.19 -7.10
CA THR A 119 -14.11 -5.90 -6.35
C THR A 119 -12.84 -5.05 -6.35
N ILE A 120 -12.32 -4.75 -5.18
CA ILE A 120 -11.11 -3.95 -4.99
C ILE A 120 -9.94 -4.88 -4.71
N ALA A 121 -8.94 -4.92 -5.59
CA ALA A 121 -7.62 -5.48 -5.31
C ALA A 121 -6.79 -4.34 -4.67
N LEU A 122 -6.74 -4.33 -3.34
CA LEU A 122 -6.20 -3.21 -2.56
C LEU A 122 -4.69 -3.33 -2.39
N ALA A 123 -3.92 -2.51 -3.11
CA ALA A 123 -2.49 -2.35 -2.92
C ALA A 123 -2.10 -1.01 -2.26
N ASN A 124 -3.02 -0.04 -2.25
CA ASN A 124 -2.84 1.25 -1.61
C ASN A 124 -3.31 1.19 -0.15
N LYS A 125 -2.41 0.83 0.75
CA LYS A 125 -2.69 0.71 2.20
C LYS A 125 -3.10 2.03 2.85
N GLU A 126 -2.59 3.15 2.34
CA GLU A 126 -2.87 4.48 2.87
C GLU A 126 -4.36 4.82 2.84
N THR A 127 -5.12 4.22 1.93
CA THR A 127 -6.59 4.31 1.88
C THR A 127 -7.23 3.82 3.18
N LEU A 128 -6.86 2.63 3.68
CA LEU A 128 -7.41 2.09 4.94
C LEU A 128 -6.77 2.74 6.17
N VAL A 129 -5.52 3.17 6.08
CA VAL A 129 -4.88 3.93 7.16
C VAL A 129 -5.62 5.23 7.41
N ALA A 130 -5.93 5.98 6.37
CA ALA A 130 -6.56 7.30 6.50
C ALA A 130 -8.07 7.23 6.78
N ALA A 131 -8.78 6.28 6.17
CA ALA A 131 -10.24 6.25 6.16
C ALA A 131 -10.82 4.82 6.31
N GLY A 132 -10.13 3.93 7.03
CA GLY A 132 -10.47 2.51 7.06
C GLY A 132 -11.90 2.22 7.53
N HIS A 133 -12.38 2.88 8.60
CA HIS A 133 -13.77 2.72 9.06
C HIS A 133 -14.78 3.10 7.96
N ILE A 134 -14.57 4.24 7.28
CA ILE A 134 -15.47 4.70 6.21
C ILE A 134 -15.47 3.74 5.02
N VAL A 135 -14.28 3.33 4.59
CA VAL A 135 -14.12 2.46 3.40
C VAL A 135 -14.70 1.07 3.65
N MET A 136 -14.49 0.49 4.84
CA MET A 136 -15.04 -0.82 5.19
C MET A 136 -16.55 -0.79 5.34
N ASP A 137 -17.12 0.25 5.95
CA ASP A 137 -18.57 0.44 6.06
C ASP A 137 -19.22 0.61 4.68
N LEU A 138 -18.62 1.42 3.80
CA LEU A 138 -19.08 1.56 2.42
C LEU A 138 -18.98 0.24 1.66
N ALA A 139 -17.94 -0.54 1.87
CA ALA A 139 -17.78 -1.85 1.22
C ALA A 139 -18.92 -2.81 1.61
N ILE A 140 -19.31 -2.82 2.88
CA ILE A 140 -20.47 -3.60 3.35
C ILE A 140 -21.77 -3.07 2.73
N GLN A 141 -21.99 -1.75 2.78
CA GLN A 141 -23.23 -1.12 2.25
C GLN A 141 -23.43 -1.35 0.76
N HIS A 142 -22.34 -1.35 -0.02
CA HIS A 142 -22.39 -1.50 -1.47
C HIS A 142 -22.03 -2.90 -1.97
N ASN A 143 -21.91 -3.88 -1.05
CA ASN A 143 -21.51 -5.25 -1.37
C ASN A 143 -20.21 -5.33 -2.20
N ALA A 144 -19.29 -4.38 -1.98
CA ALA A 144 -17.98 -4.37 -2.60
C ALA A 144 -17.04 -5.30 -1.83
N ARG A 145 -16.28 -6.11 -2.56
CA ARG A 145 -15.30 -7.02 -1.95
C ARG A 145 -13.94 -6.34 -1.95
N ILE A 146 -13.26 -6.31 -0.80
CA ILE A 146 -11.88 -5.84 -0.69
C ILE A 146 -10.96 -7.05 -0.53
N LEU A 147 -10.03 -7.23 -1.47
CA LEU A 147 -9.02 -8.29 -1.50
C LEU A 147 -7.64 -7.66 -1.33
N PRO A 148 -6.87 -8.05 -0.31
CA PRO A 148 -5.57 -7.46 -0.07
C PRO A 148 -4.54 -7.90 -1.12
N VAL A 149 -3.72 -6.94 -1.57
CA VAL A 149 -2.58 -7.16 -2.47
C VAL A 149 -1.27 -6.98 -1.73
N ASP A 150 -1.24 -6.21 -0.63
CA ASP A 150 -0.05 -6.18 0.22
C ASP A 150 0.30 -7.61 0.66
N SER A 151 1.59 -7.99 0.57
CA SER A 151 2.03 -9.39 0.72
C SER A 151 1.64 -9.98 2.07
N GLU A 152 1.80 -9.21 3.14
CA GLU A 152 1.48 -9.62 4.50
C GLU A 152 -0.02 -9.80 4.69
N HIS A 153 -0.83 -8.88 4.16
CA HIS A 153 -2.29 -8.96 4.28
C HIS A 153 -2.88 -10.04 3.38
N SER A 154 -2.33 -10.23 2.18
CA SER A 154 -2.66 -11.37 1.34
C SER A 154 -2.35 -12.70 2.05
N ALA A 155 -1.23 -12.78 2.76
CA ALA A 155 -0.86 -13.95 3.56
C ALA A 155 -1.85 -14.21 4.69
N ILE A 156 -2.20 -13.18 5.47
CA ILE A 156 -3.19 -13.28 6.55
C ILE A 156 -4.53 -13.74 5.99
N PHE A 157 -5.01 -13.11 4.91
CA PHE A 157 -6.24 -13.49 4.23
C PHE A 157 -6.25 -14.97 3.81
N GLN A 158 -5.13 -15.47 3.25
CA GLN A 158 -4.96 -16.86 2.86
C GLN A 158 -4.91 -17.82 4.08
N CYS A 159 -4.31 -17.40 5.20
CA CYS A 159 -4.31 -18.17 6.44
C CYS A 159 -5.70 -18.30 7.06
N LEU A 160 -6.58 -17.32 6.85
CA LEU A 160 -7.96 -17.34 7.34
C LEU A 160 -8.91 -18.18 6.48
N MET A 161 -8.51 -18.56 5.27
CA MET A 161 -9.33 -19.37 4.38
C MET A 161 -9.55 -20.77 4.98
N GLY A 162 -10.80 -21.18 5.07
CA GLY A 162 -11.17 -22.48 5.61
C GLY A 162 -11.30 -22.54 7.15
N SER A 163 -11.00 -21.44 7.83
CA SER A 163 -11.10 -21.33 9.30
C SER A 163 -12.34 -20.53 9.72
N ALA A 164 -13.45 -20.67 9.00
CA ALA A 164 -14.68 -19.92 9.24
C ALA A 164 -15.17 -20.15 10.69
N GLY A 165 -15.33 -19.05 11.45
CA GLY A 165 -15.78 -19.07 12.85
C GLY A 165 -14.70 -19.41 13.88
N ALA A 166 -13.44 -19.59 13.48
CA ALA A 166 -12.33 -19.73 14.42
C ALA A 166 -11.91 -18.37 14.98
N ASP A 167 -11.74 -18.30 16.30
CA ASP A 167 -11.27 -17.09 16.97
C ASP A 167 -9.78 -16.87 16.71
N ILE A 168 -9.46 -15.68 16.21
CA ILE A 168 -8.08 -15.22 16.06
C ILE A 168 -7.54 -14.85 17.44
N GLU A 169 -6.53 -15.58 17.90
CA GLU A 169 -5.80 -15.21 19.11
C GLU A 169 -4.82 -14.08 18.79
N LYS A 170 -4.07 -14.21 17.68
CA LYS A 170 -3.05 -13.24 17.30
C LYS A 170 -2.74 -13.25 15.81
N ILE A 171 -2.44 -12.09 15.24
CA ILE A 171 -1.83 -11.95 13.94
C ILE A 171 -0.33 -11.66 14.15
N HIS A 172 0.53 -12.49 13.55
CA HIS A 172 1.98 -12.25 13.48
C HIS A 172 2.31 -11.62 12.14
N LEU A 173 2.47 -10.30 12.15
CA LEU A 173 2.80 -9.50 10.98
C LEU A 173 4.31 -9.50 10.78
N THR A 174 4.81 -10.18 9.75
CA THR A 174 6.25 -10.29 9.52
C THR A 174 6.82 -9.01 8.88
N ALA A 175 8.07 -8.73 9.14
CA ALA A 175 8.82 -7.61 8.56
C ALA A 175 10.25 -8.04 8.25
N SER A 176 10.83 -7.55 7.14
CA SER A 176 12.27 -7.76 6.86
C SER A 176 13.20 -7.09 7.89
N GLY A 177 12.68 -6.06 8.57
CA GLY A 177 13.43 -5.19 9.46
C GLY A 177 14.17 -4.05 8.76
N GLY A 178 14.05 -3.95 7.44
CA GLY A 178 14.63 -2.88 6.64
C GLY A 178 16.17 -2.93 6.55
N PRO A 179 16.79 -1.94 5.86
CA PRO A 179 18.23 -1.90 5.63
C PRO A 179 19.04 -1.67 6.92
N PHE A 180 18.45 -1.04 7.94
CA PHE A 180 19.13 -0.66 9.17
C PHE A 180 18.95 -1.64 10.33
N ARG A 181 18.38 -2.81 10.09
CA ARG A 181 18.06 -3.81 11.12
C ARG A 181 19.24 -4.13 12.06
N THR A 182 20.46 -4.17 11.54
CA THR A 182 21.69 -4.50 12.29
C THR A 182 22.52 -3.28 12.68
N TRP A 183 22.08 -2.06 12.34
CA TRP A 183 22.82 -0.84 12.62
C TRP A 183 22.62 -0.37 14.06
N LYS A 184 23.62 0.33 14.61
CA LYS A 184 23.48 1.02 15.90
C LYS A 184 22.66 2.29 15.72
N LYS A 185 21.99 2.74 16.78
CA LYS A 185 21.16 3.95 16.79
C LYS A 185 21.91 5.20 16.32
N GLU A 186 23.17 5.34 16.75
CA GLU A 186 24.04 6.47 16.42
C GLU A 186 24.41 6.51 14.92
N ASP A 187 24.48 5.35 14.29
CA ASP A 187 24.75 5.23 12.85
C ASP A 187 23.49 5.49 12.03
N ILE A 188 22.33 4.99 12.48
CA ILE A 188 21.03 5.26 11.86
C ILE A 188 20.73 6.77 11.86
N ALA A 189 21.09 7.49 12.93
CA ALA A 189 20.92 8.94 13.01
C ALA A 189 21.63 9.72 11.89
N LYS A 190 22.66 9.12 11.29
CA LYS A 190 23.46 9.69 10.20
C LYS A 190 23.16 9.07 8.84
N ALA A 191 22.15 8.18 8.78
CA ALA A 191 21.84 7.44 7.58
C ALA A 191 21.51 8.37 6.42
N THR A 192 22.13 8.09 5.29
CA THR A 192 21.91 8.82 4.05
C THR A 192 20.71 8.28 3.28
N ARG A 193 20.19 9.09 2.37
CA ARG A 193 19.15 8.68 1.41
C ARG A 193 19.54 7.41 0.65
N ALA A 194 20.80 7.32 0.17
CA ALA A 194 21.27 6.18 -0.60
C ALA A 194 21.25 4.88 0.21
N GLU A 195 21.68 4.93 1.47
CA GLU A 195 21.66 3.79 2.38
C GLU A 195 20.23 3.37 2.71
N ALA A 196 19.33 4.33 2.96
CA ALA A 196 17.93 4.04 3.27
C ALA A 196 17.16 3.44 2.07
N LEU A 197 17.55 3.76 0.84
CA LEU A 197 16.97 3.20 -0.39
C LEU A 197 17.51 1.81 -0.75
N ASN A 198 18.55 1.32 -0.08
CA ASN A 198 19.15 0.01 -0.35
C ASN A 198 18.47 -1.11 0.45
N HIS A 199 17.25 -1.47 0.05
CA HIS A 199 16.51 -2.55 0.73
C HIS A 199 17.10 -3.92 0.40
N PRO A 200 17.30 -4.83 1.41
CA PRO A 200 18.02 -6.10 1.22
C PRO A 200 17.29 -7.11 0.33
N ASN A 201 15.95 -7.16 0.33
CA ASN A 201 15.18 -8.24 -0.29
C ASN A 201 14.24 -7.76 -1.40
N TRP A 202 13.76 -6.52 -1.35
CA TRP A 202 12.71 -6.03 -2.23
C TRP A 202 13.19 -4.87 -3.10
N SER A 203 12.79 -4.89 -4.38
CA SER A 203 12.90 -3.73 -5.27
C SER A 203 11.55 -3.00 -5.32
N MET A 204 11.47 -1.88 -4.63
CA MET A 204 10.22 -1.15 -4.42
C MET A 204 10.33 0.32 -4.83
N GLY A 205 9.20 1.04 -4.81
CA GLY A 205 9.19 2.49 -4.97
C GLY A 205 9.93 3.21 -3.82
N SER A 206 10.43 4.41 -4.09
CA SER A 206 11.25 5.15 -3.11
C SER A 206 10.52 5.43 -1.80
N LYS A 207 9.23 5.83 -1.84
CA LYS A 207 8.44 6.13 -0.62
C LYS A 207 8.36 4.91 0.29
N ILE A 208 7.89 3.77 -0.22
CA ILE A 208 7.72 2.54 0.57
C ILE A 208 9.08 1.98 1.04
N THR A 209 10.17 2.21 0.32
CA THR A 209 11.51 1.80 0.74
C THR A 209 11.96 2.60 1.98
N ILE A 210 11.70 3.91 2.04
CA ILE A 210 11.96 4.72 3.22
C ILE A 210 11.02 4.33 4.36
N ASP A 211 9.73 4.07 4.10
CA ASP A 211 8.81 3.56 5.11
C ASP A 211 9.27 2.20 5.69
N SER A 212 9.85 1.33 4.87
CA SER A 212 10.47 0.09 5.34
C SER A 212 11.69 0.36 6.22
N ALA A 213 12.56 1.30 5.82
CA ALA A 213 13.76 1.67 6.58
C ALA A 213 13.41 2.24 7.97
N THR A 214 12.35 3.03 8.09
CA THR A 214 11.86 3.59 9.36
C THR A 214 10.97 2.64 10.15
N MET A 215 10.57 1.51 9.60
CA MET A 215 9.50 0.62 10.08
C MET A 215 8.09 1.27 10.05
N MET A 216 7.92 2.45 9.47
CA MET A 216 6.61 3.05 9.26
C MET A 216 5.73 2.20 8.34
N ASN A 217 6.31 1.55 7.32
CA ASN A 217 5.56 0.62 6.46
C ASN A 217 4.82 -0.42 7.31
N LYS A 218 5.51 -1.00 8.30
CA LYS A 218 4.92 -1.97 9.20
C LYS A 218 3.88 -1.33 10.13
N GLY A 219 4.11 -0.08 10.54
CA GLY A 219 3.11 0.70 11.26
C GLY A 219 1.81 0.91 10.48
N LEU A 220 1.92 1.30 9.19
CA LEU A 220 0.76 1.42 8.30
C LEU A 220 0.03 0.08 8.11
N GLU A 221 0.77 -1.00 8.01
CA GLU A 221 0.23 -2.35 7.85
C GLU A 221 -0.50 -2.87 9.08
N ILE A 222 -0.10 -2.50 10.30
CA ILE A 222 -0.85 -2.78 11.53
C ILE A 222 -2.25 -2.17 11.44
N ILE A 223 -2.34 -0.92 10.98
CA ILE A 223 -3.61 -0.20 10.85
C ILE A 223 -4.47 -0.82 9.73
N GLU A 224 -3.86 -1.17 8.61
CA GLU A 224 -4.55 -1.85 7.52
C GLU A 224 -5.11 -3.21 7.97
N ALA A 225 -4.32 -4.02 8.69
CA ALA A 225 -4.75 -5.31 9.23
C ALA A 225 -5.94 -5.17 10.21
N ARG A 226 -5.92 -4.13 11.06
CA ARG A 226 -7.04 -3.80 11.96
C ARG A 226 -8.34 -3.66 11.20
N TRP A 227 -8.33 -2.98 10.05
CA TRP A 227 -9.54 -2.74 9.27
C TRP A 227 -9.93 -3.94 8.41
N LEU A 228 -8.99 -4.57 7.73
CA LEU A 228 -9.28 -5.71 6.83
C LEU A 228 -9.83 -6.94 7.58
N PHE A 229 -9.29 -7.21 8.77
CA PHE A 229 -9.58 -8.45 9.49
C PHE A 229 -10.42 -8.23 10.77
N GLY A 230 -10.75 -6.99 11.10
CA GLY A 230 -11.50 -6.67 12.31
C GLY A 230 -10.76 -7.00 13.62
N THR A 231 -9.47 -7.30 13.55
CA THR A 231 -8.65 -7.74 14.70
C THR A 231 -8.19 -6.52 15.51
N PRO A 232 -8.38 -6.50 16.84
CA PRO A 232 -7.88 -5.43 17.70
C PRO A 232 -6.36 -5.23 17.56
N GLY A 233 -5.89 -3.98 17.69
CA GLY A 233 -4.48 -3.64 17.47
C GLY A 233 -3.52 -4.34 18.43
N ASP A 234 -3.92 -4.62 19.67
CA ASP A 234 -3.16 -5.37 20.67
C ASP A 234 -2.96 -6.85 20.32
N LYS A 235 -3.82 -7.40 19.44
CA LYS A 235 -3.68 -8.74 18.87
C LYS A 235 -2.87 -8.79 17.58
N ILE A 236 -2.38 -7.66 17.05
CA ILE A 236 -1.53 -7.59 15.86
C ILE A 236 -0.10 -7.34 16.32
N GLN A 237 0.75 -8.36 16.23
CA GLN A 237 2.14 -8.31 16.68
C GLN A 237 3.11 -8.34 15.51
N VAL A 238 4.08 -7.42 15.52
CA VAL A 238 5.16 -7.41 14.52
C VAL A 238 6.25 -8.39 14.95
N VAL A 239 6.72 -9.17 13.98
CA VAL A 239 7.89 -10.05 14.12
C VAL A 239 8.87 -9.81 12.98
N ILE A 240 10.14 -9.61 13.30
CA ILE A 240 11.19 -9.43 12.30
C ILE A 240 11.59 -10.79 11.75
N HIS A 241 11.46 -10.97 10.44
CA HIS A 241 11.82 -12.15 9.68
C HIS A 241 12.67 -11.75 8.47
N PRO A 242 13.99 -11.70 8.61
CA PRO A 242 14.89 -11.15 7.59
C PRO A 242 14.83 -11.82 6.24
N GLU A 243 14.59 -13.14 6.21
CA GLU A 243 14.52 -13.94 4.98
C GLU A 243 13.29 -13.60 4.13
N SER A 244 12.25 -13.00 4.73
CA SER A 244 10.98 -12.61 4.06
C SER A 244 10.31 -13.76 3.29
N ILE A 245 10.44 -14.99 3.78
CA ILE A 245 9.84 -16.20 3.19
C ILE A 245 8.45 -16.45 3.76
N ILE A 246 8.28 -16.27 5.08
CA ILE A 246 6.95 -16.23 5.72
C ILE A 246 6.44 -14.80 5.60
N HIS A 247 5.33 -14.64 4.85
CA HIS A 247 4.77 -13.31 4.61
C HIS A 247 3.88 -12.83 5.76
N SER A 248 3.22 -13.70 6.50
CA SER A 248 2.59 -13.49 7.80
C SER A 248 1.99 -14.77 8.33
N MET A 249 1.53 -14.76 9.58
CA MET A 249 0.96 -15.92 10.27
C MET A 249 -0.26 -15.51 11.09
N VAL A 250 -1.20 -16.45 11.25
CA VAL A 250 -2.36 -16.31 12.14
C VAL A 250 -2.30 -17.41 13.19
N GLU A 251 -2.31 -17.00 14.45
CA GLU A 251 -2.45 -17.87 15.63
C GLU A 251 -3.91 -17.92 16.05
N TYR A 252 -4.45 -19.12 16.21
CA TYR A 252 -5.81 -19.37 16.61
C TYR A 252 -5.91 -19.68 18.10
N ALA A 253 -7.13 -19.58 18.67
CA ALA A 253 -7.39 -19.79 20.09
C ALA A 253 -6.99 -21.20 20.59
N ASP A 254 -6.88 -22.19 19.71
CA ASP A 254 -6.40 -23.53 20.04
C ASP A 254 -4.86 -23.64 20.09
N GLY A 255 -4.13 -22.54 19.82
CA GLY A 255 -2.68 -22.48 19.77
C GLY A 255 -2.08 -22.90 18.41
N SER A 256 -2.91 -23.25 17.43
CA SER A 256 -2.43 -23.54 16.08
C SER A 256 -1.97 -22.25 15.38
N VAL A 257 -0.84 -22.32 14.65
CA VAL A 257 -0.35 -21.22 13.83
C VAL A 257 -0.35 -21.64 12.37
N ILE A 258 -1.04 -20.86 11.52
CA ILE A 258 -1.03 -21.06 10.07
C ILE A 258 -0.21 -19.93 9.44
N ALA A 259 0.73 -20.29 8.56
CA ALA A 259 1.62 -19.37 7.88
C ALA A 259 1.50 -19.52 6.35
N GLN A 260 1.48 -18.40 5.62
CA GLN A 260 1.66 -18.42 4.18
C GLN A 260 3.13 -18.13 3.86
N MET A 261 3.69 -18.91 2.95
CA MET A 261 5.10 -18.86 2.55
C MET A 261 5.25 -18.73 1.04
N GLY A 262 6.21 -17.95 0.61
CA GLY A 262 6.56 -17.74 -0.79
C GLY A 262 7.91 -17.03 -0.94
N HIS A 263 8.45 -16.98 -2.17
CA HIS A 263 9.52 -16.02 -2.46
C HIS A 263 8.96 -14.59 -2.44
N PRO A 264 9.79 -13.57 -2.13
CA PRO A 264 9.39 -12.17 -2.24
C PRO A 264 9.05 -11.76 -3.68
N ASP A 265 7.77 -11.95 -4.06
CA ASP A 265 7.25 -11.66 -5.40
C ASP A 265 5.78 -11.18 -5.30
N MET A 266 5.56 -9.89 -5.53
CA MET A 266 4.21 -9.30 -5.43
C MET A 266 3.21 -9.89 -6.42
N ARG A 267 3.69 -10.53 -7.52
CA ARG A 267 2.82 -11.16 -8.50
C ARG A 267 1.98 -12.30 -7.90
N GLU A 268 2.46 -12.96 -6.83
CA GLU A 268 1.68 -13.99 -6.13
C GLU A 268 0.42 -13.40 -5.50
N ALA A 269 0.55 -12.30 -4.76
CA ALA A 269 -0.58 -11.64 -4.10
C ALA A 269 -1.51 -10.96 -5.11
N ILE A 270 -0.95 -10.31 -6.14
CA ILE A 270 -1.72 -9.69 -7.24
C ILE A 270 -2.55 -10.75 -7.97
N GLN A 271 -1.92 -11.84 -8.39
CA GLN A 271 -2.60 -12.91 -9.09
C GLN A 271 -3.71 -13.53 -8.24
N PHE A 272 -3.43 -13.76 -6.95
CA PHE A 272 -4.43 -14.32 -6.04
C PHE A 272 -5.64 -13.37 -5.88
N ALA A 273 -5.43 -12.06 -5.77
CA ALA A 273 -6.52 -11.09 -5.73
C ALA A 273 -7.34 -11.09 -7.04
N PHE A 274 -6.68 -11.22 -8.20
CA PHE A 274 -7.36 -11.26 -9.49
C PHE A 274 -8.11 -12.58 -9.75
N SER A 275 -7.62 -13.69 -9.23
CA SER A 275 -8.19 -15.01 -9.49
C SER A 275 -9.06 -15.57 -8.37
N TYR A 276 -9.09 -14.93 -7.20
CA TYR A 276 -9.80 -15.43 -6.03
C TYR A 276 -11.21 -15.97 -6.38
N PRO A 277 -11.59 -17.17 -5.88
CA PRO A 277 -10.88 -18.02 -4.91
C PRO A 277 -9.89 -19.02 -5.53
N TYR A 278 -9.57 -18.93 -6.79
CA TYR A 278 -8.73 -19.88 -7.52
C TYR A 278 -7.25 -19.54 -7.39
N ARG A 279 -6.38 -20.55 -7.54
CA ARG A 279 -4.94 -20.40 -7.65
C ARG A 279 -4.51 -20.77 -9.07
N LEU A 280 -3.88 -19.82 -9.76
CA LEU A 280 -3.38 -20.02 -11.12
C LEU A 280 -1.88 -20.34 -11.09
N THR A 281 -1.37 -20.86 -12.20
CA THR A 281 0.08 -21.01 -12.39
C THR A 281 0.73 -19.63 -12.50
N LEU A 282 1.94 -19.49 -11.96
CA LEU A 282 2.75 -18.28 -12.08
C LEU A 282 4.18 -18.69 -12.41
N ASP A 283 4.79 -17.99 -13.36
CA ASP A 283 6.21 -18.12 -13.65
C ASP A 283 7.02 -17.35 -12.60
N ASN A 284 7.22 -18.02 -11.46
CA ASN A 284 7.98 -17.51 -10.33
C ASN A 284 8.88 -18.62 -9.75
N LYS A 285 9.90 -18.21 -9.03
CA LYS A 285 10.77 -19.13 -8.31
C LYS A 285 9.97 -19.86 -7.23
N LYS A 286 10.06 -21.20 -7.18
CA LYS A 286 9.43 -22.03 -6.14
C LYS A 286 10.37 -22.21 -4.95
N LEU A 287 9.80 -22.32 -3.74
CA LEU A 287 10.59 -22.58 -2.53
C LEU A 287 11.23 -23.97 -2.59
N ASN A 288 12.51 -24.03 -2.25
CA ASN A 288 13.23 -25.26 -1.96
C ASN A 288 13.64 -25.26 -0.49
N PHE A 289 12.96 -26.04 0.34
CA PHE A 289 13.20 -26.06 1.78
C PHE A 289 14.57 -26.59 2.17
N ALA A 290 15.16 -27.49 1.35
CA ALA A 290 16.51 -27.99 1.59
C ALA A 290 17.58 -26.92 1.37
N GLU A 291 17.39 -26.02 0.41
CA GLU A 291 18.25 -24.86 0.17
C GLU A 291 18.01 -23.75 1.18
N LEU A 292 16.77 -23.55 1.61
CA LEU A 292 16.41 -22.53 2.61
C LEU A 292 17.05 -22.81 3.96
N GLY A 293 17.09 -24.07 4.39
CA GLY A 293 17.75 -24.56 5.59
C GLY A 293 17.12 -24.07 6.89
N GLN A 294 17.22 -22.78 7.21
CA GLN A 294 16.70 -22.20 8.44
C GLN A 294 16.03 -20.84 8.20
N MET A 295 15.17 -20.47 9.13
CA MET A 295 14.50 -19.16 9.16
C MET A 295 14.68 -18.53 10.55
N SER A 296 14.78 -17.21 10.58
CA SER A 296 15.08 -16.46 11.80
C SER A 296 13.95 -15.51 12.15
N PHE A 297 13.70 -15.35 13.45
CA PHE A 297 12.67 -14.45 13.98
C PHE A 297 13.25 -13.64 15.15
N TYR A 298 12.93 -12.34 15.17
CA TYR A 298 13.38 -11.42 16.21
C TYR A 298 12.24 -10.48 16.62
N ALA A 299 12.32 -9.97 17.84
CA ALA A 299 11.43 -8.89 18.27
C ALA A 299 11.79 -7.57 17.56
N PRO A 300 10.81 -6.71 17.24
CA PRO A 300 11.08 -5.37 16.73
C PRO A 300 11.70 -4.49 17.82
N ASP A 301 12.58 -3.59 17.43
CA ASP A 301 13.26 -2.65 18.32
C ASP A 301 12.62 -1.26 18.17
N GLN A 302 11.70 -0.95 19.07
CA GLN A 302 10.96 0.34 19.02
C GLN A 302 11.82 1.52 19.47
N GLU A 303 12.95 1.31 20.16
CA GLU A 303 13.85 2.40 20.54
C GLU A 303 14.62 2.90 19.31
N ARG A 304 15.06 1.98 18.44
CA ARG A 304 15.71 2.35 17.17
C ARG A 304 14.70 2.77 16.09
N PHE A 305 13.50 2.22 16.13
CA PHE A 305 12.44 2.43 15.11
C PHE A 305 11.14 2.88 15.77
N PRO A 306 11.03 4.15 16.20
CA PRO A 306 9.89 4.64 16.96
C PRO A 306 8.58 4.72 16.15
N ALA A 307 8.64 4.63 14.83
CA ALA A 307 7.46 4.68 13.95
C ALA A 307 6.40 3.60 14.28
N LEU A 308 6.82 2.42 14.76
CA LEU A 308 5.89 1.39 15.23
C LEU A 308 5.06 1.85 16.42
N GLY A 309 5.69 2.54 17.38
CA GLY A 309 4.99 3.10 18.54
C GLY A 309 3.94 4.13 18.13
N LEU A 310 4.26 5.00 17.15
CA LEU A 310 3.32 6.00 16.63
C LEU A 310 2.08 5.36 15.97
N ALA A 311 2.27 4.23 15.27
CA ALA A 311 1.16 3.51 14.67
C ALA A 311 0.21 2.90 15.71
N TYR A 312 0.73 2.25 16.76
CA TYR A 312 -0.07 1.74 17.86
C TYR A 312 -0.78 2.88 18.62
N GLU A 313 -0.09 4.00 18.87
CA GLU A 313 -0.69 5.19 19.48
C GLU A 313 -1.84 5.74 18.63
N SER A 314 -1.68 5.78 17.30
CA SER A 314 -2.72 6.26 16.40
C SER A 314 -3.97 5.35 16.42
N LEU A 315 -3.79 4.03 16.51
CA LEU A 315 -4.89 3.07 16.65
C LEU A 315 -5.61 3.20 17.99
N GLU A 316 -4.87 3.39 19.08
CA GLU A 316 -5.44 3.56 20.42
C GLU A 316 -6.27 4.85 20.51
N LYS A 317 -5.78 5.96 19.95
CA LYS A 317 -6.50 7.23 19.90
C LYS A 317 -7.71 7.18 18.98
N GLY A 318 -7.63 6.44 17.87
CA GLY A 318 -8.70 6.34 16.88
C GLY A 318 -8.98 7.63 16.11
N GLY A 319 -10.22 7.80 15.69
CA GLY A 319 -10.66 8.97 14.95
C GLY A 319 -9.83 9.26 13.69
N ASN A 320 -9.44 10.52 13.51
CA ASN A 320 -8.61 10.96 12.39
C ASN A 320 -7.09 10.82 12.63
N MET A 321 -6.65 10.22 13.75
CA MET A 321 -5.24 10.22 14.14
C MET A 321 -4.34 9.48 13.15
N ALA A 322 -4.78 8.35 12.62
CA ALA A 322 -4.02 7.60 11.60
C ALA A 322 -3.90 8.35 10.27
N CYS A 323 -4.91 9.15 9.90
CA CYS A 323 -4.85 10.05 8.75
C CYS A 323 -3.78 11.15 8.96
N ILE A 324 -3.73 11.74 10.15
CA ILE A 324 -2.71 12.74 10.52
C ILE A 324 -1.31 12.15 10.43
N MET A 325 -1.11 10.97 11.03
CA MET A 325 0.16 10.24 11.00
C MET A 325 0.62 9.99 9.56
N ASN A 326 -0.29 9.47 8.70
CA ASN A 326 0.04 9.19 7.31
C ASN A 326 0.40 10.45 6.52
N ALA A 327 -0.39 11.53 6.65
CA ALA A 327 -0.14 12.78 5.94
C ALA A 327 1.20 13.41 6.34
N ALA A 328 1.52 13.39 7.64
CA ALA A 328 2.80 13.87 8.15
C ALA A 328 3.96 13.00 7.64
N ASN A 329 3.80 11.68 7.62
CA ASN A 329 4.81 10.76 7.10
C ASN A 329 5.06 10.98 5.60
N GLU A 330 4.02 11.16 4.78
CA GLU A 330 4.20 11.44 3.35
C GLU A 330 5.03 12.71 3.12
N ALA A 331 4.75 13.78 3.86
CA ALA A 331 5.50 15.03 3.76
C ALA A 331 6.97 14.86 4.23
N ALA A 332 7.18 14.17 5.35
CA ALA A 332 8.50 13.96 5.93
C ALA A 332 9.38 13.04 5.06
N VAL A 333 8.82 11.95 4.54
CA VAL A 333 9.52 11.05 3.61
C VAL A 333 9.91 11.79 2.33
N ALA A 334 9.00 12.62 1.76
CA ALA A 334 9.32 13.44 0.60
C ALA A 334 10.46 14.42 0.89
N ALA A 335 10.51 15.02 2.07
CA ALA A 335 11.58 15.93 2.48
C ALA A 335 12.92 15.19 2.67
N PHE A 336 12.92 14.00 3.27
CA PHE A 336 14.11 13.16 3.41
C PHE A 336 14.66 12.72 2.03
N LEU A 337 13.78 12.29 1.12
CA LEU A 337 14.16 11.92 -0.25
C LEU A 337 14.77 13.11 -1.03
N ASN A 338 14.44 14.33 -0.67
CA ASN A 338 15.04 15.57 -1.20
C ASN A 338 16.19 16.10 -0.31
N GLU A 339 16.69 15.31 0.64
CA GLU A 339 17.82 15.60 1.53
C GLU A 339 17.66 16.89 2.36
N ARG A 340 16.41 17.28 2.64
CA ARG A 340 16.07 18.47 3.44
C ARG A 340 16.13 18.23 4.94
N ILE A 341 15.89 17.00 5.37
CA ILE A 341 15.86 16.56 6.79
C ILE A 341 16.66 15.28 6.97
N GLY A 342 17.03 14.93 8.21
CA GLY A 342 17.71 13.66 8.53
C GLY A 342 16.74 12.51 8.73
N PHE A 343 17.27 11.32 8.93
CA PHE A 343 16.48 10.11 9.00
C PHE A 343 15.49 10.09 10.18
N TYR A 344 15.94 10.41 11.39
CA TYR A 344 15.03 10.47 12.56
C TYR A 344 14.11 11.69 12.55
N ASP A 345 14.47 12.77 11.84
CA ASP A 345 13.55 13.91 11.67
C ASP A 345 12.21 13.47 11.05
N ILE A 346 12.18 12.34 10.28
CA ILE A 346 10.93 11.80 9.73
C ILE A 346 9.94 11.46 10.85
N THR A 347 10.37 10.65 11.80
CA THR A 347 9.50 10.24 12.93
C THR A 347 9.22 11.37 13.90
N ASP A 348 10.16 12.30 14.09
CA ASP A 348 9.97 13.48 14.94
C ASP A 348 8.89 14.40 14.36
N VAL A 349 8.89 14.66 13.05
CA VAL A 349 7.85 15.44 12.36
C VAL A 349 6.48 14.76 12.51
N VAL A 350 6.42 13.45 12.32
CA VAL A 350 5.16 12.70 12.48
C VAL A 350 4.63 12.82 13.90
N HIS A 351 5.48 12.58 14.90
CA HIS A 351 5.10 12.68 16.31
C HIS A 351 4.62 14.10 16.68
N GLU A 352 5.33 15.13 16.25
CA GLU A 352 4.94 16.53 16.55
C GLU A 352 3.62 16.91 15.86
N CYS A 353 3.36 16.39 14.66
CA CYS A 353 2.06 16.55 14.00
C CYS A 353 0.93 15.86 14.77
N MET A 354 1.14 14.64 15.25
CA MET A 354 0.16 13.89 16.04
C MET A 354 -0.15 14.56 17.38
N CYS A 355 0.88 15.10 18.07
CA CYS A 355 0.70 15.80 19.35
C CYS A 355 -0.07 17.10 19.22
N GLY A 356 0.10 17.83 18.12
CA GLY A 356 -0.51 19.15 17.93
C GLY A 356 -1.66 19.15 16.92
N ALA A 357 -2.34 18.03 16.72
CA ALA A 357 -3.40 17.89 15.72
C ALA A 357 -4.77 18.28 16.27
N ASP A 358 -5.63 18.76 15.39
CA ASP A 358 -7.06 18.91 15.64
C ASP A 358 -7.72 17.52 15.55
N PHE A 359 -7.88 16.89 16.72
CA PHE A 359 -8.45 15.55 16.82
C PHE A 359 -9.97 15.56 16.62
N VAL A 360 -10.45 14.68 15.73
CA VAL A 360 -11.88 14.41 15.50
C VAL A 360 -12.13 12.93 15.71
N ALA A 361 -12.98 12.59 16.69
CA ALA A 361 -13.21 11.20 17.11
C ALA A 361 -14.00 10.38 16.09
N ASP A 362 -14.95 11.00 15.40
CA ASP A 362 -15.80 10.36 14.37
C ASP A 362 -15.78 11.22 13.09
N PRO A 363 -14.71 11.11 12.28
CA PRO A 363 -14.56 11.91 11.08
C PRO A 363 -15.36 11.30 9.92
N ASP A 364 -16.11 12.14 9.21
CA ASP A 364 -16.63 11.79 7.91
C ASP A 364 -15.56 11.92 6.81
N LEU A 365 -15.90 11.52 5.59
CA LEU A 365 -14.96 11.53 4.47
C LEU A 365 -14.43 12.93 4.15
N GLU A 366 -15.27 13.97 4.23
CA GLU A 366 -14.85 15.36 4.00
C GLU A 366 -13.86 15.82 5.08
N THR A 367 -14.12 15.45 6.33
CA THR A 367 -13.21 15.71 7.45
C THR A 367 -11.87 15.00 7.27
N ILE A 368 -11.84 13.77 6.74
CA ILE A 368 -10.60 13.05 6.42
C ILE A 368 -9.79 13.82 5.35
N PHE A 369 -10.43 14.31 4.28
CA PHE A 369 -9.72 15.11 3.28
C PHE A 369 -9.12 16.39 3.89
N ARG A 370 -9.89 17.13 4.66
CA ARG A 370 -9.40 18.35 5.36
C ARG A 370 -8.28 18.03 6.35
N THR A 371 -8.41 16.94 7.09
CA THR A 371 -7.38 16.47 8.03
C THR A 371 -6.06 16.17 7.30
N ASN A 372 -6.13 15.45 6.18
CA ASN A 372 -4.94 15.16 5.38
C ASN A 372 -4.25 16.44 4.90
N GLU A 373 -5.01 17.39 4.34
CA GLU A 373 -4.46 18.67 3.85
C GLU A 373 -3.81 19.49 4.99
N SER A 374 -4.49 19.63 6.13
CA SER A 374 -3.99 20.41 7.25
C SER A 374 -2.77 19.77 7.91
N ALA A 375 -2.78 18.44 8.10
CA ALA A 375 -1.66 17.71 8.67
C ALA A 375 -0.43 17.74 7.74
N TYR A 376 -0.64 17.58 6.44
CA TYR A 376 0.43 17.70 5.44
C TYR A 376 1.04 19.11 5.43
N ALA A 377 0.22 20.16 5.47
CA ALA A 377 0.68 21.55 5.54
C ALA A 377 1.48 21.81 6.81
N LYS A 378 0.99 21.36 7.98
CA LYS A 378 1.70 21.47 9.25
C LYS A 378 3.05 20.75 9.25
N ALA A 379 3.10 19.54 8.69
CA ALA A 379 4.36 18.82 8.54
C ALA A 379 5.37 19.59 7.69
N LYS A 380 4.92 20.23 6.59
CA LYS A 380 5.79 21.10 5.76
C LYS A 380 6.35 22.28 6.53
N GLU A 381 5.54 22.94 7.36
CA GLU A 381 6.03 24.05 8.22
C GLU A 381 7.11 23.58 9.22
N LEU A 382 6.93 22.38 9.81
CA LEU A 382 7.92 21.78 10.71
C LEU A 382 9.22 21.47 9.96
N ILE A 383 9.11 20.86 8.78
CA ILE A 383 10.23 20.55 7.90
C ILE A 383 11.00 21.82 7.53
N ASP A 384 10.32 22.91 7.19
CA ASP A 384 10.96 24.20 6.86
C ASP A 384 11.76 24.77 8.04
N ARG A 385 11.23 24.65 9.26
CA ARG A 385 11.95 25.04 10.48
C ARG A 385 13.20 24.20 10.74
N ILE A 386 13.12 22.86 10.52
CA ILE A 386 14.26 21.96 10.69
C ILE A 386 15.33 22.25 9.62
N SER A 387 14.93 22.40 8.36
CA SER A 387 15.83 22.71 7.25
C SER A 387 16.54 24.04 7.43
N GLY A 388 15.82 25.09 7.89
CA GLY A 388 16.37 26.41 8.17
C GLY A 388 17.44 26.42 9.27
N ARG A 389 17.35 25.51 10.26
CA ARG A 389 18.36 25.36 11.33
C ARG A 389 19.64 24.67 10.83
N LYS A 390 19.57 23.85 9.79
CA LYS A 390 20.75 23.14 9.21
C LYS A 390 21.55 24.02 8.23
N SER A 391 20.99 25.17 7.82
CA SER A 391 21.64 26.11 6.90
C SER A 391 22.54 27.15 7.62
N PHE A 392 22.68 27.09 8.93
CA PHE A 392 23.58 27.89 9.79
C PHE A 392 24.57 26.98 10.51
#